data_03431796227c126dfa1ec841aa5e5a86
#
_entry.id   03431796227c126dfa1ec841aa5e5a86
#
_cell.length_a   1.000
_cell.length_b   1.000
_cell.length_c   1.000
_cell.angle_alpha   90.00
_cell.angle_beta   90.00
_cell.angle_gamma   90.00
#
_symmetry.space_group_name_H-M   'P 1'
#
loop_
_entity.id
_entity.type
_entity.pdbx_description
1 polymer ?
#
loop_
_entity_poly.entity_id
_entity_poly.type
_entity_poly.pdbx_seq_one_letter_code
_entity_poly.pdbx_strand_id
1 'polypeptide(L)'
;MTLSVARITPRAWHGFSSYFAPAPPLWDDPALVRDEASASGVAEALRDGPAIVLRGNGALTVGATIEEATVLCWFLEDSARLELDLRKIANSGAAGSELSAAEASRRATWDGALLDRMWAYLTQDDPELGSTG
;
A
#
# COMPACT_ATOMS: atom_id res chain seq x y z
N MET A 1 -9.76 -4.40 0.18
CA MET A 1 -11.20 -4.09 -0.09
C MET A 1 -11.92 -3.51 1.13
N THR A 2 -11.95 -4.17 2.30
CA THR A 2 -12.74 -3.76 3.48
C THR A 2 -12.47 -2.30 3.92
N LEU A 3 -11.21 -1.90 4.01
CA LEU A 3 -10.86 -0.53 4.39
C LEU A 3 -11.39 0.51 3.40
N SER A 4 -11.31 0.24 2.10
CA SER A 4 -11.77 1.19 1.06
C SER A 4 -13.28 1.43 1.15
N VAL A 5 -14.05 0.38 1.43
CA VAL A 5 -15.50 0.47 1.66
C VAL A 5 -15.79 1.31 2.91
N ALA A 6 -15.00 1.14 3.96
CA ALA A 6 -15.12 1.90 5.20
C ALA A 6 -14.55 3.32 5.13
N ARG A 7 -14.03 3.77 3.98
CA ARG A 7 -13.33 5.06 3.80
C ARG A 7 -12.14 5.24 4.75
N ILE A 8 -11.42 4.14 4.97
CA ILE A 8 -10.25 4.11 5.84
C ILE A 8 -9.02 3.80 4.98
N THR A 9 -7.92 4.47 5.28
CA THR A 9 -6.61 4.17 4.70
C THR A 9 -5.69 3.61 5.78
N PRO A 10 -4.83 2.63 5.49
CA PRO A 10 -3.93 2.07 6.49
C PRO A 10 -2.88 3.09 6.90
N ARG A 11 -2.64 3.21 8.20
CA ARG A 11 -1.65 4.12 8.78
C ARG A 11 -0.27 3.46 8.87
N ALA A 12 0.75 4.27 9.10
CA ALA A 12 2.14 3.81 9.19
C ALA A 12 2.43 3.15 10.55
N TRP A 13 2.10 1.87 10.71
CA TRP A 13 2.27 1.12 11.94
C TRP A 13 3.58 0.34 12.03
N HIS A 14 4.14 -0.09 10.91
CA HIS A 14 5.28 -0.99 10.84
C HIS A 14 6.11 -0.77 9.57
N GLY A 15 7.14 -1.61 9.36
CA GLY A 15 8.09 -1.45 8.29
C GLY A 15 7.50 -1.35 6.88
N PHE A 16 6.53 -2.18 6.55
CA PHE A 16 5.93 -2.14 5.21
C PHE A 16 4.98 -0.95 5.02
N SER A 17 4.27 -0.54 6.06
CA SER A 17 3.41 0.64 5.98
C SER A 17 4.17 1.97 5.96
N SER A 18 5.48 1.97 6.30
CA SER A 18 6.30 3.17 6.25
C SER A 18 6.40 3.80 4.86
N TYR A 19 6.32 2.99 3.80
CA TYR A 19 6.34 3.48 2.42
C TYR A 19 5.15 4.38 2.06
N PHE A 20 4.07 4.28 2.82
CA PHE A 20 2.82 5.02 2.60
C PHE A 20 2.57 6.11 3.64
N ALA A 21 3.55 6.41 4.50
CA ALA A 21 3.38 7.33 5.61
C ALA A 21 2.96 8.74 5.19
N PRO A 22 2.09 9.42 5.97
CA PRO A 22 1.43 8.91 7.18
C PRO A 22 0.32 7.90 6.87
N ALA A 23 -0.30 7.97 5.70
CA ALA A 23 -1.28 7.05 5.13
C ALA A 23 -1.47 7.37 3.64
N PRO A 24 -1.82 6.40 2.78
CA PRO A 24 -2.18 6.71 1.40
C PRO A 24 -3.44 7.58 1.35
N PRO A 25 -3.57 8.49 0.36
CA PRO A 25 -4.80 9.25 0.19
C PRO A 25 -6.00 8.36 -0.16
N LEU A 26 -7.20 8.89 0.03
CA LEU A 26 -8.45 8.25 -0.34
C LEU A 26 -9.07 9.01 -1.53
N TRP A 27 -9.35 8.31 -2.62
CA TRP A 27 -10.25 8.75 -3.67
C TRP A 27 -11.69 8.35 -3.28
N ASP A 28 -12.51 9.33 -2.88
CA ASP A 28 -13.82 9.08 -2.25
C ASP A 28 -14.99 9.05 -3.28
N ASP A 29 -14.70 8.76 -4.53
CA ASP A 29 -15.72 8.49 -5.55
C ASP A 29 -15.79 6.96 -5.80
N PRO A 30 -16.97 6.32 -5.62
CA PRO A 30 -17.13 4.89 -5.86
C PRO A 30 -17.31 4.55 -7.36
N ALA A 31 -17.44 5.56 -8.24
CA ALA A 31 -17.54 5.31 -9.66
C ALA A 31 -16.25 4.69 -10.22
N LEU A 32 -16.38 3.84 -11.22
CA LEU A 32 -15.23 3.32 -11.92
C LEU A 32 -14.54 4.42 -12.72
N VAL A 33 -13.21 4.46 -12.66
CA VAL A 33 -12.40 5.38 -13.46
C VAL A 33 -12.45 4.91 -14.91
N ARG A 34 -13.20 5.65 -15.76
CA ARG A 34 -13.45 5.26 -17.17
C ARG A 34 -13.19 6.38 -18.17
N ASP A 35 -12.92 7.57 -17.71
CA ASP A 35 -12.66 8.74 -18.52
C ASP A 35 -11.41 9.50 -18.03
N GLU A 36 -10.94 10.42 -18.89
CA GLU A 36 -9.73 11.18 -18.62
C GLU A 36 -9.87 12.10 -17.41
N ALA A 37 -11.06 12.65 -17.17
CA ALA A 37 -11.30 13.57 -16.07
C ALA A 37 -11.17 12.83 -14.72
N SER A 38 -11.79 11.66 -14.58
CA SER A 38 -11.68 10.84 -13.37
C SER A 38 -10.26 10.28 -13.19
N ALA A 39 -9.59 9.89 -14.29
CA ALA A 39 -8.20 9.43 -14.23
C ALA A 39 -7.25 10.55 -13.76
N SER A 40 -7.41 11.75 -14.30
CA SER A 40 -6.65 12.93 -13.87
C SER A 40 -6.90 13.27 -12.40
N GLY A 41 -8.15 13.20 -11.95
CA GLY A 41 -8.50 13.43 -10.55
C GLY A 41 -7.85 12.43 -9.60
N VAL A 42 -7.80 11.14 -9.97
CA VAL A 42 -7.09 10.12 -9.20
C VAL A 42 -5.58 10.40 -9.18
N ALA A 43 -4.98 10.75 -10.31
CA ALA A 43 -3.56 11.09 -10.40
C ALA A 43 -3.20 12.32 -9.55
N GLU A 44 -4.02 13.35 -9.58
CA GLU A 44 -3.86 14.53 -8.73
C GLU A 44 -3.97 14.19 -7.23
N ALA A 45 -4.92 13.33 -6.86
CA ALA A 45 -5.08 12.88 -5.48
C ALA A 45 -3.93 11.98 -5.00
N LEU A 46 -3.39 11.15 -5.88
CA LEU A 46 -2.21 10.31 -5.63
C LEU A 46 -0.96 11.18 -5.33
N ARG A 47 -0.81 12.32 -6.04
CA ARG A 47 0.37 13.18 -5.97
C ARG A 47 1.66 12.38 -6.28
N ASP A 48 2.71 12.59 -5.47
CA ASP A 48 3.99 11.88 -5.56
C ASP A 48 4.03 10.61 -4.68
N GLY A 49 2.89 10.19 -4.15
CA GLY A 49 2.81 9.01 -3.29
C GLY A 49 2.83 7.69 -4.06
N PRO A 50 3.23 6.60 -3.42
CA PRO A 50 3.29 5.29 -4.06
C PRO A 50 1.95 4.55 -4.11
N ALA A 51 0.91 5.05 -3.46
CA ALA A 51 -0.39 4.39 -3.40
C ALA A 51 -1.55 5.35 -3.15
N ILE A 52 -2.74 4.96 -3.60
CA ILE A 52 -4.01 5.61 -3.31
C ILE A 52 -5.10 4.55 -3.09
N VAL A 53 -5.95 4.75 -2.09
CA VAL A 53 -7.11 3.90 -1.85
C VAL A 53 -8.30 4.43 -2.64
N LEU A 54 -8.97 3.56 -3.37
CA LEU A 54 -10.15 3.88 -4.17
C LEU A 54 -11.39 3.36 -3.45
N ARG A 55 -12.28 4.25 -3.05
CA ARG A 55 -13.49 3.89 -2.29
C ARG A 55 -14.30 2.80 -3.00
N GLY A 56 -14.49 1.67 -2.32
CA GLY A 56 -15.27 0.54 -2.82
C GLY A 56 -14.61 -0.27 -3.95
N ASN A 57 -13.47 0.20 -4.50
CA ASN A 57 -12.79 -0.42 -5.64
C ASN A 57 -11.40 -0.98 -5.30
N GLY A 58 -10.93 -0.81 -4.07
CA GLY A 58 -9.62 -1.31 -3.64
C GLY A 58 -8.56 -0.23 -3.57
N ALA A 59 -7.45 -0.42 -4.24
CA ALA A 59 -6.32 0.53 -4.23
C ALA A 59 -5.52 0.43 -5.53
N LEU A 60 -4.68 1.45 -5.75
CA LEU A 60 -3.72 1.50 -6.84
C LEU A 60 -2.34 1.79 -6.23
N THR A 61 -1.32 1.13 -6.74
CA THR A 61 0.08 1.39 -6.42
C THR A 61 0.86 1.78 -7.66
N VAL A 62 1.86 2.61 -7.47
CA VAL A 62 2.80 3.03 -8.53
C VAL A 62 4.23 2.83 -8.05
N GLY A 63 5.12 2.51 -8.97
CA GLY A 63 6.55 2.33 -8.72
C GLY A 63 7.35 2.69 -9.97
N ALA A 64 8.66 2.79 -9.82
CA ALA A 64 9.56 3.02 -10.94
C ALA A 64 9.61 1.82 -11.92
N THR A 65 9.28 0.62 -11.42
CA THR A 65 9.20 -0.63 -12.18
C THR A 65 7.95 -1.40 -11.81
N ILE A 66 7.60 -2.42 -12.60
CA ILE A 66 6.49 -3.35 -12.31
C ILE A 66 6.75 -4.11 -11.01
N GLU A 67 8.00 -4.52 -10.79
CA GLU A 67 8.43 -5.21 -9.56
C GLU A 67 8.14 -4.35 -8.33
N GLU A 68 8.54 -3.08 -8.38
CA GLU A 68 8.32 -2.13 -7.28
C GLU A 68 6.83 -1.91 -7.04
N ALA A 69 6.05 -1.65 -8.07
CA ALA A 69 4.61 -1.44 -7.95
C ALA A 69 3.90 -2.67 -7.36
N THR A 70 4.33 -3.89 -7.76
CA THR A 70 3.78 -5.15 -7.26
C THR A 70 4.14 -5.39 -5.80
N VAL A 71 5.39 -5.17 -5.42
CA VAL A 71 5.86 -5.29 -4.02
C VAL A 71 5.14 -4.28 -3.12
N LEU A 72 4.97 -3.04 -3.58
CA LEU A 72 4.19 -2.02 -2.87
C LEU A 72 2.73 -2.42 -2.71
N CYS A 73 2.13 -3.07 -3.71
CA CYS A 73 0.77 -3.60 -3.59
C CYS A 73 0.66 -4.63 -2.47
N TRP A 74 1.62 -5.54 -2.37
CA TRP A 74 1.69 -6.52 -1.28
C TRP A 74 1.88 -5.84 0.08
N PHE A 75 2.79 -4.85 0.19
CA PHE A 75 3.01 -4.08 1.41
C PHE A 75 1.74 -3.33 1.84
N LEU A 76 0.99 -2.80 0.88
CA LEU A 76 -0.27 -2.11 1.16
C LEU A 76 -1.35 -3.06 1.68
N GLU A 77 -1.45 -4.26 1.09
CA GLU A 77 -2.38 -5.29 1.57
C GLU A 77 -2.05 -5.75 2.99
N ASP A 78 -0.77 -5.98 3.29
CA ASP A 78 -0.32 -6.33 4.64
C ASP A 78 -0.60 -5.21 5.65
N SER A 79 -0.34 -3.97 5.26
CA SER A 79 -0.66 -2.78 6.06
C SER A 79 -2.16 -2.65 6.34
N ALA A 80 -2.99 -2.97 5.34
CA ALA A 80 -4.44 -2.96 5.49
C ALA A 80 -4.94 -4.05 6.45
N ARG A 81 -4.34 -5.24 6.42
CA ARG A 81 -4.64 -6.32 7.37
C ARG A 81 -4.30 -5.92 8.80
N LEU A 82 -3.08 -5.36 8.99
CA LEU A 82 -2.66 -4.88 10.30
C LEU A 82 -3.56 -3.77 10.83
N GLU A 83 -3.96 -2.81 10.01
CA GLU A 83 -4.91 -1.75 10.39
C GLU A 83 -6.24 -2.34 10.88
N LEU A 84 -6.78 -3.35 10.18
CA LEU A 84 -8.01 -4.03 10.59
C LEU A 84 -7.84 -4.77 11.91
N ASP A 85 -6.72 -5.46 12.13
CA ASP A 85 -6.46 -6.20 13.34
C ASP A 85 -6.25 -5.27 14.54
N LEU A 86 -5.53 -4.18 14.37
CA LEU A 86 -5.39 -3.14 15.41
C LEU A 86 -6.73 -2.52 15.79
N ARG A 87 -7.63 -2.30 14.83
CA ARG A 87 -8.99 -1.79 15.12
C ARG A 87 -9.83 -2.79 15.91
N LYS A 88 -9.67 -4.08 15.69
CA LYS A 88 -10.35 -5.12 16.46
C LYS A 88 -9.89 -5.11 17.93
N ILE A 89 -8.58 -5.03 18.18
CA ILE A 89 -8.03 -5.03 19.54
C ILE A 89 -8.17 -3.68 20.25
N ALA A 90 -8.32 -2.57 19.54
CA ALA A 90 -8.56 -1.25 20.13
C ALA A 90 -9.79 -1.25 21.06
N ASN A 91 -10.79 -2.07 20.75
CA ASN A 91 -11.98 -2.25 21.60
C ASN A 91 -11.67 -2.87 22.98
N SER A 92 -10.51 -3.51 23.15
CA SER A 92 -10.02 -4.05 24.42
C SER A 92 -9.13 -3.08 25.21
N GLY A 93 -8.99 -1.83 24.76
CA GLY A 93 -8.13 -0.82 25.37
C GLY A 93 -6.67 -0.88 24.91
N ALA A 94 -6.30 -1.80 24.02
CA ALA A 94 -4.97 -1.82 23.41
C ALA A 94 -4.83 -0.68 22.39
N ALA A 95 -3.73 0.05 22.43
CA ALA A 95 -3.43 1.11 21.48
C ALA A 95 -2.14 0.78 20.72
N GLY A 96 -2.16 0.95 19.39
CA GLY A 96 -0.95 0.94 18.58
C GLY A 96 -0.24 2.29 18.67
N SER A 97 1.05 2.30 18.32
CA SER A 97 1.84 3.52 18.14
C SER A 97 2.20 3.64 16.67
N GLU A 98 1.74 4.70 16.02
CA GLU A 98 2.12 5.00 14.64
C GLU A 98 3.60 5.42 14.56
N LEU A 99 4.25 5.09 13.46
CA LEU A 99 5.57 5.60 13.16
C LEU A 99 5.50 7.13 12.97
N SER A 100 6.40 7.84 13.61
CA SER A 100 6.61 9.25 13.30
C SER A 100 7.11 9.42 11.86
N ALA A 101 6.98 10.61 11.29
CA ALA A 101 7.48 10.90 9.96
C ALA A 101 8.98 10.56 9.80
N ALA A 102 9.79 10.85 10.83
CA ALA A 102 11.22 10.55 10.84
C ALA A 102 11.50 9.02 10.87
N GLU A 103 10.76 8.27 11.66
CA GLU A 103 10.87 6.81 11.72
C GLU A 103 10.44 6.16 10.40
N ALA A 104 9.30 6.59 9.86
CA ALA A 104 8.81 6.11 8.57
C ALA A 104 9.81 6.38 7.44
N SER A 105 10.34 7.61 7.36
CA SER A 105 11.33 7.99 6.35
C SER A 105 12.62 7.15 6.43
N ARG A 106 13.10 6.85 7.62
CA ARG A 106 14.27 5.98 7.79
C ARG A 106 13.99 4.51 7.46
N ARG A 107 12.75 4.09 7.61
CA ARG A 107 12.34 2.69 7.41
C ARG A 107 11.93 2.37 5.97
N ALA A 108 11.41 3.37 5.24
CA ALA A 108 10.99 3.24 3.83
C ALA A 108 12.21 3.27 2.91
N THR A 109 12.94 2.18 2.84
CA THR A 109 14.16 2.03 2.04
C THR A 109 14.19 0.69 1.31
N TRP A 110 14.78 0.68 0.12
CA TRP A 110 15.05 -0.53 -0.65
C TRP A 110 16.45 -1.11 -0.37
N ASP A 111 17.17 -0.57 0.62
CA ASP A 111 18.49 -1.04 1.00
C ASP A 111 18.51 -2.54 1.34
N GLY A 112 19.67 -3.16 1.12
CA GLY A 112 19.85 -4.59 1.37
C GLY A 112 19.10 -5.48 0.38
N ALA A 113 18.89 -5.03 -0.84
CA ALA A 113 18.17 -5.74 -1.90
C ALA A 113 16.75 -6.19 -1.46
N LEU A 114 16.05 -5.35 -0.68
CA LEU A 114 14.72 -5.71 -0.19
C LEU A 114 13.73 -5.91 -1.34
N LEU A 115 13.76 -5.04 -2.36
CA LEU A 115 12.90 -5.17 -3.53
C LEU A 115 13.12 -6.50 -4.25
N ASP A 116 14.36 -6.84 -4.55
CA ASP A 116 14.71 -8.07 -5.28
C ASP A 116 14.30 -9.33 -4.50
N ARG A 117 14.52 -9.32 -3.19
CA ARG A 117 14.11 -10.46 -2.32
C ARG A 117 12.60 -10.61 -2.24
N MET A 118 11.88 -9.50 -2.14
CA MET A 118 10.41 -9.53 -2.12
C MET A 118 9.85 -9.96 -3.47
N TRP A 119 10.42 -9.46 -4.56
CA TRP A 119 10.03 -9.88 -5.90
C TRP A 119 10.27 -11.38 -6.10
N ALA A 120 11.46 -11.88 -5.76
CA ALA A 120 11.79 -13.30 -5.85
C ALA A 120 10.84 -14.16 -5.00
N TYR A 121 10.47 -13.70 -3.80
CA TYR A 121 9.50 -14.41 -2.96
C TYR A 121 8.10 -14.46 -3.60
N LEU A 122 7.63 -13.34 -4.15
CA LEU A 122 6.30 -13.26 -4.75
C LEU A 122 6.18 -14.06 -6.06
N THR A 123 7.29 -14.28 -6.75
CA THR A 123 7.34 -14.94 -8.07
C THR A 123 7.95 -16.34 -8.04
N GLN A 124 8.29 -16.86 -6.87
CA GLN A 124 9.00 -18.15 -6.73
C GLN A 124 8.28 -19.34 -7.37
N ASP A 125 6.96 -19.30 -7.42
CA ASP A 125 6.13 -20.38 -7.98
C ASP A 125 5.53 -20.02 -9.36
N ASP A 126 5.99 -18.91 -9.97
CA ASP A 126 5.52 -18.50 -11.29
C ASP A 126 6.26 -19.28 -12.38
N PRO A 127 5.55 -20.12 -13.16
CA PRO A 127 6.18 -20.96 -14.18
C PRO A 127 6.79 -20.16 -15.34
N GLU A 128 6.34 -18.91 -15.57
CA GLU A 128 6.87 -18.05 -16.64
C GLU A 128 8.19 -17.39 -16.22
N LEU A 129 8.36 -17.12 -14.91
CA LEU A 129 9.56 -16.48 -14.37
C LEU A 129 10.59 -17.50 -13.83
N GLY A 130 10.16 -18.73 -13.51
CA GLY A 130 11.04 -19.80 -13.02
C GLY A 130 11.83 -20.55 -14.09
N SER A 131 11.68 -20.25 -15.38
CA SER A 131 12.28 -20.98 -16.51
C SER A 131 13.53 -20.33 -17.11
N THR A 132 14.13 -19.35 -16.47
CA THR A 132 15.47 -18.83 -16.82
C THR A 132 16.52 -19.56 -16.01
N GLY A 133 16.75 -20.83 -16.36
CA GLY A 133 17.89 -21.62 -15.91
C GLY A 133 19.01 -21.57 -16.92
#